data_f6a2e390730a01f18a801e2ebab89f2f
#
_entry.id   f6a2e390730a01f18a801e2ebab89f2f
#
_cell.length_a   1.000
_cell.length_b   1.000
_cell.length_c   1.000
_cell.angle_alpha   90.00
_cell.angle_beta   90.00
_cell.angle_gamma   90.00
#
_symmetry.space_group_name_H-M   'P 1'
#
loop_
_entity.id
_entity.type
_entity.pdbx_description
1 polymer ?
#
loop_
_entity_poly.entity_id
_entity_poly.type
_entity_poly.pdbx_seq_one_letter_code
_entity_poly.pdbx_strand_id
1 'polypeptide(L)'
;MSRSETVWIVDDDRSIRWVLEKALQQEGMTTVSFDSADSVIGRLGRQQPDVIISDIRMPGASGLDLLAQIRELHPRLPVIIMTAHSDLDSAVASYQGGAFEYLPKPFDVDEAVSLVKRANQHAQEQQGLELPANQARTPE
;
A
#
# COMPACT_ATOMS: atom_id res chain seq x y z
N MET A 1 0.62 -12.88 -20.77
CA MET A 1 0.23 -13.38 -19.49
C MET A 1 0.63 -12.41 -18.38
N SER A 2 -0.30 -12.06 -17.56
CA SER A 2 -0.02 -11.07 -16.53
C SER A 2 0.54 -11.75 -15.29
N ARG A 3 1.44 -11.10 -14.63
CA ARG A 3 1.96 -11.58 -13.38
C ARG A 3 1.00 -11.16 -12.26
N SER A 4 0.98 -11.92 -11.17
CA SER A 4 0.16 -11.58 -10.02
C SER A 4 0.72 -10.33 -9.35
N GLU A 5 -0.15 -9.42 -8.98
CA GLU A 5 0.25 -8.29 -8.17
C GLU A 5 0.60 -8.77 -6.76
N THR A 6 1.58 -8.13 -6.16
CA THR A 6 2.00 -8.44 -4.81
C THR A 6 1.60 -7.30 -3.89
N VAL A 7 0.90 -7.65 -2.83
CA VAL A 7 0.44 -6.68 -1.83
C VAL A 7 1.07 -7.01 -0.49
N TRP A 8 1.69 -6.01 0.13
CA TRP A 8 2.25 -6.17 1.46
C TRP A 8 1.26 -5.62 2.47
N ILE A 9 0.94 -6.45 3.46
CA ILE A 9 -0.02 -6.13 4.51
C ILE A 9 0.74 -5.92 5.80
N VAL A 10 0.60 -4.74 6.40
CA VAL A 10 1.36 -4.38 7.60
C VAL A 10 0.38 -4.02 8.70
N ASP A 11 0.31 -4.85 9.73
CA ASP A 11 -0.58 -4.63 10.86
C ASP A 11 -0.11 -5.54 11.98
N ASP A 12 -0.10 -5.03 13.21
CA ASP A 12 0.26 -5.87 14.34
C ASP A 12 -0.89 -6.78 14.77
N ASP A 13 -2.09 -6.58 14.24
CA ASP A 13 -3.25 -7.42 14.52
C ASP A 13 -3.30 -8.57 13.52
N ARG A 14 -3.10 -9.78 14.04
CA ARG A 14 -3.08 -10.99 13.23
C ARG A 14 -4.39 -11.22 12.50
N SER A 15 -5.51 -10.90 13.14
CA SER A 15 -6.83 -11.11 12.53
C SER A 15 -7.02 -10.25 11.31
N ILE A 16 -6.58 -9.00 11.38
CA ILE A 16 -6.68 -8.08 10.24
C ILE A 16 -5.83 -8.60 9.10
N ARG A 17 -4.60 -9.04 9.39
CA ARG A 17 -3.74 -9.60 8.35
C ARG A 17 -4.39 -10.80 7.67
N TRP A 18 -4.98 -11.69 8.47
CA TRP A 18 -5.60 -12.89 7.94
C TRP A 18 -6.76 -12.55 7.01
N VAL A 19 -7.63 -11.64 7.45
CA VAL A 19 -8.79 -11.23 6.65
C VAL A 19 -8.36 -10.65 5.31
N LEU A 20 -7.37 -9.77 5.34
CA LEU A 20 -6.89 -9.14 4.11
C LEU A 20 -6.18 -10.13 3.21
N GLU A 21 -5.38 -11.04 3.79
CA GLU A 21 -4.71 -12.08 3.00
C GLU A 21 -5.72 -12.90 2.24
N LYS A 22 -6.75 -13.37 2.93
CA LYS A 22 -7.76 -14.22 2.28
C LYS A 22 -8.49 -13.48 1.17
N ALA A 23 -8.91 -12.26 1.45
CA ALA A 23 -9.67 -11.49 0.48
C ALA A 23 -8.85 -11.20 -0.77
N LEU A 24 -7.60 -10.80 -0.60
CA LEU A 24 -6.74 -10.44 -1.73
C LEU A 24 -6.30 -11.65 -2.51
N GLN A 25 -6.03 -12.77 -1.81
CA GLN A 25 -5.69 -14.01 -2.49
C GLN A 25 -6.83 -14.54 -3.35
N GLN A 26 -8.07 -14.35 -2.91
CA GLN A 26 -9.23 -14.72 -3.71
C GLN A 26 -9.31 -13.93 -5.02
N GLU A 27 -8.70 -12.76 -5.04
CA GLU A 27 -8.64 -11.93 -6.25
C GLU A 27 -7.41 -12.21 -7.10
N GLY A 28 -6.67 -13.25 -6.77
CA GLY A 28 -5.49 -13.64 -7.54
C GLY A 28 -4.22 -12.91 -7.19
N MET A 29 -4.21 -12.16 -6.10
CA MET A 29 -3.04 -11.41 -5.70
C MET A 29 -2.16 -12.22 -4.75
N THR A 30 -0.86 -11.96 -4.79
CA THR A 30 0.10 -12.54 -3.85
C THR A 30 0.20 -11.60 -2.66
N THR A 31 0.21 -12.15 -1.46
CA THR A 31 0.29 -11.32 -0.26
C THR A 31 1.50 -11.72 0.59
N VAL A 32 2.10 -10.73 1.21
CA VAL A 32 3.14 -10.92 2.23
C VAL A 32 2.73 -10.06 3.42
N SER A 33 2.78 -10.64 4.60
CA SER A 33 2.30 -9.97 5.81
C SER A 33 3.47 -9.62 6.73
N PHE A 34 3.36 -8.48 7.38
CA PHE A 34 4.36 -7.98 8.32
C PHE A 34 3.64 -7.49 9.56
N ASP A 35 4.27 -7.67 10.71
CA ASP A 35 3.71 -7.17 11.96
C ASP A 35 4.36 -5.87 12.44
N SER A 36 5.31 -5.34 11.68
CA SER A 36 5.98 -4.10 12.05
C SER A 36 6.50 -3.37 10.81
N ALA A 37 6.68 -2.08 10.95
CA ALA A 37 7.24 -1.24 9.89
C ALA A 37 8.71 -1.58 9.63
N ASP A 38 9.44 -1.91 10.68
CA ASP A 38 10.87 -2.21 10.53
C ASP A 38 11.10 -3.40 9.60
N SER A 39 10.24 -4.42 9.70
CA SER A 39 10.32 -5.58 8.83
C SER A 39 10.11 -5.20 7.37
N VAL A 40 9.20 -4.27 7.12
CA VAL A 40 8.91 -3.79 5.77
C VAL A 40 10.13 -3.09 5.17
N ILE A 41 10.71 -2.18 5.94
CA ILE A 41 11.86 -1.41 5.47
C ILE A 41 13.01 -2.34 5.12
N GLY A 42 13.26 -3.35 5.96
CA GLY A 42 14.33 -4.30 5.67
C GLY A 42 14.07 -5.08 4.38
N ARG A 43 12.80 -5.41 4.12
CA ARG A 43 12.47 -6.19 2.92
C ARG A 43 12.51 -5.34 1.66
N LEU A 44 12.17 -4.05 1.76
CA LEU A 44 12.14 -3.15 0.61
C LEU A 44 13.49 -3.01 -0.07
N GLY A 45 14.57 -3.23 0.66
CA GLY A 45 15.90 -3.20 0.07
C GLY A 45 16.15 -4.32 -0.92
N ARG A 46 15.33 -5.37 -0.90
CA ARG A 46 15.53 -6.55 -1.74
C ARG A 46 14.36 -6.83 -2.65
N GLN A 47 13.18 -6.34 -2.32
CA GLN A 47 11.96 -6.72 -3.01
C GLN A 47 10.98 -5.55 -2.93
N GLN A 48 10.27 -5.31 -4.01
CA GLN A 48 9.28 -4.22 -4.04
C GLN A 48 7.91 -4.78 -4.37
N PRO A 49 6.89 -4.50 -3.55
CA PRO A 49 5.53 -4.89 -3.86
C PRO A 49 4.89 -3.91 -4.81
N ASP A 50 3.70 -4.24 -5.27
CA ASP A 50 2.91 -3.34 -6.10
C ASP A 50 2.11 -2.35 -5.25
N VAL A 51 1.67 -2.77 -4.05
CA VAL A 51 0.90 -1.95 -3.13
C VAL A 51 1.27 -2.33 -1.71
N ILE A 52 1.27 -1.35 -0.82
CA ILE A 52 1.38 -1.59 0.62
C ILE A 52 0.11 -1.09 1.28
N ILE A 53 -0.49 -1.92 2.14
CA ILE A 53 -1.60 -1.50 2.99
C ILE A 53 -1.14 -1.66 4.44
N SER A 54 -1.12 -0.56 5.19
CA SER A 54 -0.51 -0.51 6.50
C SER A 54 -1.38 0.14 7.53
N ASP A 55 -1.44 -0.48 8.71
CA ASP A 55 -2.04 0.16 9.87
C ASP A 55 -1.16 1.34 10.30
N ILE A 56 -1.80 2.35 10.87
CA ILE A 56 -1.08 3.53 11.29
C ILE A 56 -0.47 3.37 12.67
N ARG A 57 -1.12 2.62 13.55
CA ARG A 57 -0.67 2.46 14.93
C ARG A 57 -0.08 1.07 15.13
N MET A 58 1.23 1.03 15.29
CA MET A 58 1.96 -0.21 15.50
C MET A 58 3.06 0.03 16.52
N PRO A 59 3.48 -1.01 17.26
CA PRO A 59 4.64 -0.86 18.12
C PRO A 59 5.87 -0.46 17.33
N GLY A 60 6.67 0.45 17.87
CA GLY A 60 7.83 0.97 17.18
C GLY A 60 7.43 2.05 16.20
N ALA A 61 7.93 1.96 14.98
CA ALA A 61 7.62 2.96 13.96
C ALA A 61 6.15 2.87 13.55
N SER A 62 5.52 4.01 13.37
CA SER A 62 4.12 4.07 12.97
C SER A 62 3.97 3.87 11.46
N GLY A 63 2.72 3.69 11.05
CA GLY A 63 2.42 3.64 9.61
C GLY A 63 2.76 4.94 8.89
N LEU A 64 2.67 6.07 9.59
CA LEU A 64 3.07 7.35 9.00
C LEU A 64 4.57 7.45 8.83
N ASP A 65 5.34 6.91 9.78
CA ASP A 65 6.78 6.84 9.64
C ASP A 65 7.16 5.97 8.45
N LEU A 66 6.48 4.85 8.32
CA LEU A 66 6.71 3.95 7.19
C LEU A 66 6.39 4.65 5.87
N LEU A 67 5.26 5.35 5.84
CA LEU A 67 4.86 6.09 4.64
C LEU A 67 5.91 7.11 4.22
N ALA A 68 6.45 7.84 5.19
CA ALA A 68 7.47 8.84 4.90
C ALA A 68 8.71 8.21 4.26
N GLN A 69 9.14 7.07 4.79
CA GLN A 69 10.31 6.39 4.24
C GLN A 69 10.03 5.83 2.85
N ILE A 70 8.83 5.30 2.64
CA ILE A 70 8.47 4.79 1.33
C ILE A 70 8.41 5.91 0.31
N ARG A 71 7.86 7.06 0.68
CA ARG A 71 7.83 8.22 -0.24
C ARG A 71 9.22 8.63 -0.67
N GLU A 72 10.18 8.51 0.24
CA GLU A 72 11.56 8.85 -0.05
C GLU A 72 12.24 7.85 -0.96
N LEU A 73 12.06 6.57 -0.66
CA LEU A 73 12.76 5.49 -1.35
C LEU A 73 12.04 5.04 -2.63
N HIS A 74 10.73 5.04 -2.60
CA HIS A 74 9.90 4.55 -3.70
C HIS A 74 8.71 5.47 -3.89
N PRO A 75 8.92 6.64 -4.47
CA PRO A 75 7.86 7.68 -4.53
C PRO A 75 6.63 7.28 -5.31
N ARG A 76 6.72 6.25 -6.14
CA ARG A 76 5.56 5.80 -6.93
C ARG A 76 4.83 4.62 -6.35
N LEU A 77 5.35 4.06 -5.27
CA LEU A 77 4.72 2.89 -4.64
C LEU A 77 3.48 3.36 -3.87
N PRO A 78 2.29 2.90 -4.26
CA PRO A 78 1.09 3.35 -3.56
C PRO A 78 0.97 2.70 -2.19
N VAL A 79 0.59 3.50 -1.21
CA VAL A 79 0.42 3.06 0.17
C VAL A 79 -0.99 3.42 0.61
N ILE A 80 -1.70 2.43 1.13
CA ILE A 80 -3.02 2.61 1.72
C ILE A 80 -2.84 2.56 3.23
N ILE A 81 -3.33 3.56 3.93
CA ILE A 81 -3.19 3.65 5.38
C ILE A 81 -4.52 3.27 6.03
N MET A 82 -4.47 2.33 6.97
CA MET A 82 -5.64 1.95 7.77
C MET A 82 -5.65 2.77 9.05
N THR A 83 -6.77 3.39 9.34
CA THR A 83 -6.90 4.26 10.51
C THR A 83 -8.12 3.87 11.33
N ALA A 84 -8.12 4.24 12.63
CA ALA A 84 -9.35 4.13 13.40
C ALA A 84 -10.39 5.08 12.82
N HIS A 85 -11.65 4.64 12.82
CA HIS A 85 -12.73 5.43 12.22
C HIS A 85 -12.83 6.83 12.82
N SER A 86 -12.50 6.96 14.08
CA SER A 86 -12.58 8.24 14.79
C SER A 86 -11.30 9.07 14.68
N ASP A 87 -10.29 8.58 13.97
CA ASP A 87 -8.98 9.25 13.93
C ASP A 87 -8.82 10.07 12.64
N LEU A 88 -9.58 11.15 12.57
CA LEU A 88 -9.57 11.99 11.38
C LEU A 88 -8.22 12.70 11.20
N ASP A 89 -7.58 13.08 12.29
CA ASP A 89 -6.28 13.75 12.21
C ASP A 89 -5.24 12.87 11.53
N SER A 90 -5.24 11.58 11.86
CA SER A 90 -4.32 10.65 11.22
C SER A 90 -4.64 10.44 9.75
N ALA A 91 -5.93 10.45 9.39
CA ALA A 91 -6.32 10.33 8.00
C ALA A 91 -5.82 11.52 7.18
N VAL A 92 -5.98 12.73 7.72
CA VAL A 92 -5.47 13.94 7.07
C VAL A 92 -3.96 13.87 6.93
N ALA A 93 -3.28 13.47 8.01
CA ALA A 93 -1.81 13.35 7.99
C ALA A 93 -1.34 12.34 6.96
N SER A 94 -2.08 11.24 6.77
CA SER A 94 -1.67 10.24 5.79
C SER A 94 -1.77 10.78 4.37
N TYR A 95 -2.81 11.54 4.05
CA TYR A 95 -2.89 12.18 2.73
C TYR A 95 -1.79 13.21 2.54
N GLN A 96 -1.52 14.01 3.56
CA GLN A 96 -0.43 15.00 3.48
C GLN A 96 0.93 14.32 3.31
N GLY A 97 1.08 13.12 3.88
CA GLY A 97 2.31 12.33 3.74
C GLY A 97 2.43 11.59 2.43
N GLY A 98 1.41 11.64 1.58
CA GLY A 98 1.48 11.02 0.26
C GLY A 98 0.83 9.65 0.15
N ALA A 99 -0.06 9.29 1.08
CA ALA A 99 -0.80 8.04 0.97
C ALA A 99 -1.71 8.09 -0.26
N PHE A 100 -1.86 6.93 -0.90
CA PHE A 100 -2.79 6.81 -2.02
C PHE A 100 -4.22 6.98 -1.54
N GLU A 101 -4.55 6.34 -0.42
CA GLU A 101 -5.89 6.39 0.14
C GLU A 101 -5.80 5.97 1.60
N TYR A 102 -6.86 6.26 2.38
CA TYR A 102 -6.94 5.73 3.72
C TYR A 102 -8.18 4.85 3.84
N LEU A 103 -8.13 3.89 4.77
CA LEU A 103 -9.19 2.92 4.98
C LEU A 103 -9.55 2.92 6.45
N PRO A 104 -10.70 3.48 6.84
CA PRO A 104 -11.06 3.52 8.25
C PRO A 104 -11.47 2.14 8.77
N LYS A 105 -11.08 1.83 9.98
CA LYS A 105 -11.45 0.60 10.66
C LYS A 105 -12.64 0.86 11.58
N PRO A 106 -13.59 -0.03 11.66
CA PRO A 106 -13.72 -1.28 10.91
C PRO A 106 -14.09 -1.00 9.45
N PHE A 107 -13.56 -1.82 8.54
CA PHE A 107 -13.81 -1.63 7.12
C PHE A 107 -14.56 -2.84 6.56
N ASP A 108 -15.19 -2.61 5.42
CA ASP A 108 -15.76 -3.67 4.61
C ASP A 108 -14.62 -4.29 3.79
N VAL A 109 -14.54 -5.61 3.79
CA VAL A 109 -13.50 -6.33 3.08
C VAL A 109 -13.54 -5.99 1.58
N ASP A 110 -14.74 -5.85 1.02
CA ASP A 110 -14.87 -5.49 -0.39
C ASP A 110 -14.31 -4.11 -0.67
N GLU A 111 -14.45 -3.20 0.28
CA GLU A 111 -13.87 -1.87 0.14
C GLU A 111 -12.36 -1.93 0.12
N ALA A 112 -11.78 -2.74 1.00
CA ALA A 112 -10.33 -2.92 1.04
C ALA A 112 -9.81 -3.46 -0.29
N VAL A 113 -10.48 -4.49 -0.82
CA VAL A 113 -10.11 -5.08 -2.09
C VAL A 113 -10.20 -4.06 -3.21
N SER A 114 -11.28 -3.27 -3.22
CA SER A 114 -11.47 -2.25 -4.24
C SER A 114 -10.36 -1.20 -4.22
N LEU A 115 -9.96 -0.78 -3.02
CA LEU A 115 -8.87 0.19 -2.89
C LEU A 115 -7.54 -0.37 -3.39
N VAL A 116 -7.26 -1.62 -3.06
CA VAL A 116 -6.03 -2.26 -3.51
C VAL A 116 -6.02 -2.38 -5.02
N LYS A 117 -7.14 -2.74 -5.63
CA LYS A 117 -7.22 -2.83 -7.09
C LYS A 117 -6.98 -1.49 -7.74
N ARG A 118 -7.55 -0.43 -7.18
CA ARG A 118 -7.32 0.93 -7.72
C ARG A 118 -5.87 1.34 -7.57
N ALA A 119 -5.25 0.97 -6.45
CA ALA A 119 -3.84 1.29 -6.22
C ALA A 119 -2.95 0.53 -7.20
N ASN A 120 -3.25 -0.75 -7.45
CA ASN A 120 -2.52 -1.52 -8.45
C ASN A 120 -2.61 -0.90 -9.82
N GLN A 121 -3.80 -0.48 -10.20
CA GLN A 121 -4.02 0.15 -11.49
C GLN A 121 -3.27 1.46 -11.59
N HIS A 122 -3.29 2.26 -10.53
CA HIS A 122 -2.57 3.51 -10.47
C HIS A 122 -1.06 3.29 -10.64
N ALA A 123 -0.52 2.28 -9.96
CA ALA A 123 0.90 1.98 -10.07
C ALA A 123 1.28 1.57 -11.49
N GLN A 124 0.43 0.78 -12.13
CA GLN A 124 0.67 0.36 -13.51
C GLN A 124 0.60 1.54 -14.47
N GLU A 125 -0.34 2.43 -14.25
CA GLU A 125 -0.46 3.63 -15.07
C GLU A 125 0.75 4.54 -14.90
N GLN A 126 1.26 4.67 -13.70
CA GLN A 126 2.46 5.46 -13.46
C GLN A 126 3.66 4.87 -14.19
N GLN A 127 3.82 3.57 -14.11
CA GLN A 127 4.91 2.90 -14.83
C GLN A 127 4.73 3.03 -16.33
N GLY A 128 3.50 2.85 -16.80
CA GLY A 128 3.21 2.98 -18.22
C GLY A 128 3.45 4.38 -18.72
N LEU A 129 3.11 5.37 -17.93
CA LEU A 129 3.35 6.76 -18.30
C LEU A 129 4.83 7.08 -18.37
N GLU A 130 5.61 6.50 -17.49
CA GLU A 130 7.04 6.77 -17.46
C GLU A 130 7.77 6.24 -18.67
N LEU A 131 7.57 4.98 -18.98
CA LEU A 131 8.24 4.37 -20.11
C LEU A 131 7.77 4.94 -21.43
N PRO A 132 6.47 4.96 -21.69
CA PRO A 132 5.99 5.55 -22.94
C PRO A 132 6.20 7.06 -23.00
N ALA A 133 6.20 7.72 -21.85
CA ALA A 133 6.37 9.18 -21.85
C ALA A 133 7.72 9.58 -22.39
N ASN A 134 8.74 8.82 -22.06
CA ASN A 134 10.06 9.10 -22.59
C ASN A 134 10.09 8.97 -24.09
N GLN A 135 9.32 8.07 -24.63
CA GLN A 135 9.24 7.85 -26.06
C GLN A 135 8.19 8.73 -26.72
N ALA A 136 7.05 8.85 -26.06
CA ALA A 136 5.93 9.59 -26.64
C ALA A 136 6.20 11.07 -26.75
N ARG A 137 6.94 11.61 -25.81
CA ARG A 137 7.24 13.03 -25.84
C ARG A 137 8.23 13.39 -26.92
N THR A 138 9.06 12.45 -27.26
CA THR A 138 10.07 12.68 -28.25
C THR A 138 9.51 13.09 -29.60
N PRO A 139 8.51 12.41 -30.11
CA PRO A 139 8.00 12.76 -31.43
C PRO A 139 7.26 14.08 -31.46
N GLU A 140 6.85 14.56 -30.33
CA GLU A 140 6.17 15.85 -30.31
C GLU A 140 7.12 17.00 -30.56
#